data_96499cda4f0d185a1cff5b463ce4ba67
#
_entry.id   96499cda4f0d185a1cff5b463ce4ba67
#
_cell.length_a   1.000
_cell.length_b   1.000
_cell.length_c   1.000
_cell.angle_alpha   90.00
_cell.angle_beta   90.00
_cell.angle_gamma   90.00
#
_symmetry.space_group_name_H-M   'P 1'
#
loop_
_entity.id
_entity.type
_entity.pdbx_description
1 polymer ?
#
loop_
_entity_poly.entity_id
_entity_poly.type
_entity_poly.pdbx_seq_one_letter_code
_entity_poly.pdbx_strand_id
1 'polypeptide(L)'
;MRTVRLLVVLGAVIALGGAALGALAWGTVSRAARGRIVEPARAPERGVAIVFGAAVGSSVLRDRVETGVALYRAGKVRHLLLTGDNRRRSYDEPRAMKRIAIEAGVPESAIVLDYAGRRTYDSCARARAVFRLDDAILVTQGFHLPRALYLCEHLGLPDVVGVTADRRDYRTARWLWVRELFASTRAFLDVHVRSPRVVGG
;
A
#
# COMPACT_ATOMS: atom_id res chain seq x y z
N MET A 1 24.35 -32.33 -27.89
CA MET A 1 24.05 -31.05 -28.57
C MET A 1 22.52 -30.74 -28.60
N ARG A 2 21.63 -31.65 -28.96
CA ARG A 2 20.14 -31.41 -29.00
C ARG A 2 19.53 -31.08 -27.64
N THR A 3 19.92 -31.81 -26.59
CA THR A 3 19.43 -31.57 -25.20
C THR A 3 19.79 -30.18 -24.66
N VAL A 4 21.01 -29.71 -24.90
CA VAL A 4 21.48 -28.37 -24.49
C VAL A 4 20.69 -27.29 -25.22
N ARG A 5 20.44 -27.44 -26.52
CA ARG A 5 19.60 -26.50 -27.29
C ARG A 5 18.18 -26.46 -26.77
N LEU A 6 17.58 -27.61 -26.42
CA LEU A 6 16.24 -27.69 -25.87
C LEU A 6 16.16 -26.96 -24.51
N LEU A 7 17.12 -27.16 -23.61
CA LEU A 7 17.18 -26.48 -22.31
C LEU A 7 17.34 -24.96 -22.47
N VAL A 8 18.18 -24.51 -23.42
CA VAL A 8 18.35 -23.08 -23.71
C VAL A 8 17.05 -22.46 -24.23
N VAL A 9 16.37 -23.13 -25.17
CA VAL A 9 15.08 -22.64 -25.70
C VAL A 9 14.02 -22.61 -24.60
N LEU A 10 13.91 -23.64 -23.79
CA LEU A 10 12.97 -23.68 -22.67
C LEU A 10 13.25 -22.55 -21.66
N GLY A 11 14.53 -22.34 -21.32
CA GLY A 11 14.93 -21.24 -20.44
C GLY A 11 14.57 -19.87 -21.02
N ALA A 12 14.79 -19.67 -22.33
CA ALA A 12 14.42 -18.44 -23.02
C ALA A 12 12.89 -18.21 -23.02
N VAL A 13 12.10 -19.25 -23.28
CA VAL A 13 10.62 -19.18 -23.25
C VAL A 13 10.12 -18.81 -21.85
N ILE A 14 10.66 -19.43 -20.80
CA ILE A 14 10.30 -19.12 -19.41
C ILE A 14 10.66 -17.67 -19.06
N ALA A 15 11.85 -17.22 -19.46
CA ALA A 15 12.30 -15.85 -19.19
C ALA A 15 11.42 -14.81 -19.92
N LEU A 16 11.10 -15.04 -21.19
CA LEU A 16 10.23 -14.17 -21.98
C LEU A 16 8.80 -14.16 -21.42
N GLY A 17 8.25 -15.31 -21.04
CA GLY A 17 6.94 -15.43 -20.40
C GLY A 17 6.88 -14.68 -19.07
N GLY A 18 7.92 -14.81 -18.24
CA GLY A 18 8.04 -14.07 -16.99
C GLY A 18 8.14 -12.55 -17.19
N ALA A 19 8.93 -12.12 -18.18
CA ALA A 19 9.05 -10.70 -18.53
C ALA A 19 7.73 -10.12 -19.05
N ALA A 20 7.02 -10.85 -19.91
CA ALA A 20 5.72 -10.46 -20.44
C ALA A 20 4.65 -10.33 -19.31
N LEU A 21 4.60 -11.29 -18.40
CA LEU A 21 3.74 -11.24 -17.22
C LEU A 21 4.07 -10.05 -16.33
N GLY A 22 5.36 -9.79 -16.08
CA GLY A 22 5.81 -8.63 -15.30
C GLY A 22 5.40 -7.31 -15.93
N ALA A 23 5.57 -7.17 -17.26
CA ALA A 23 5.16 -5.98 -18.00
C ALA A 23 3.64 -5.78 -17.99
N LEU A 24 2.85 -6.84 -18.16
CA LEU A 24 1.40 -6.80 -18.09
C LEU A 24 0.93 -6.37 -16.68
N ALA A 25 1.46 -7.02 -15.65
CA ALA A 25 1.13 -6.71 -14.25
C ALA A 25 1.48 -5.26 -13.90
N TRP A 26 2.70 -4.82 -14.26
CA TRP A 26 3.12 -3.44 -14.06
C TRP A 26 2.22 -2.43 -14.77
N GLY A 27 1.91 -2.68 -16.06
CA GLY A 27 1.02 -1.82 -16.84
C GLY A 27 -0.39 -1.75 -16.25
N THR A 28 -0.94 -2.87 -15.79
CA THR A 28 -2.27 -2.93 -15.17
C THR A 28 -2.29 -2.19 -13.83
N VAL A 29 -1.33 -2.46 -12.95
CA VAL A 29 -1.21 -1.80 -11.65
C VAL A 29 -0.97 -0.30 -11.80
N SER A 30 -0.13 0.12 -12.75
CA SER A 30 0.14 1.54 -12.99
C SER A 30 -1.08 2.28 -13.56
N ARG A 31 -1.91 1.61 -14.37
CA ARG A 31 -3.15 2.21 -14.89
C ARG A 31 -4.17 2.50 -13.78
N ALA A 32 -4.26 1.65 -12.76
CA ALA A 32 -5.16 1.85 -11.62
C ALA A 32 -4.89 3.16 -10.84
N ALA A 33 -3.67 3.70 -10.95
CA ALA A 33 -3.28 4.94 -10.30
C ALA A 33 -3.55 6.21 -11.13
N ARG A 34 -3.88 6.08 -12.43
CA ARG A 34 -4.03 7.24 -13.32
C ARG A 34 -5.18 8.13 -12.87
N GLY A 35 -4.87 9.41 -12.66
CA GLY A 35 -5.85 10.40 -12.20
C GLY A 35 -6.33 10.25 -10.77
N ARG A 36 -5.81 9.25 -10.02
CA ARG A 36 -6.23 8.96 -8.64
C ARG A 36 -5.20 9.34 -7.58
N ILE A 37 -4.01 9.73 -7.99
CA ILE A 37 -2.99 10.28 -7.07
C ILE A 37 -3.11 11.79 -7.12
N VAL A 38 -3.37 12.40 -5.96
CA VAL A 38 -3.61 13.82 -5.81
C VAL A 38 -2.71 14.41 -4.72
N GLU A 39 -2.49 15.71 -4.80
CA GLU A 39 -1.83 16.43 -3.72
C GLU A 39 -2.76 16.57 -2.50
N PRO A 40 -2.21 16.65 -1.26
CA PRO A 40 -3.03 16.75 -0.05
C PRO A 40 -4.08 17.86 -0.10
N ALA A 41 -3.76 19.02 -0.65
CA ALA A 41 -4.67 20.16 -0.78
C ALA A 41 -5.87 19.87 -1.70
N ARG A 42 -5.67 19.04 -2.73
CA ARG A 42 -6.68 18.67 -3.73
C ARG A 42 -7.42 17.38 -3.37
N ALA A 43 -7.04 16.73 -2.27
CA ALA A 43 -7.71 15.50 -1.83
C ALA A 43 -9.19 15.78 -1.54
N PRO A 44 -10.12 14.93 -2.01
CA PRO A 44 -11.53 15.03 -1.64
C PRO A 44 -11.71 14.74 -0.15
N GLU A 45 -12.81 15.20 0.42
CA GLU A 45 -13.20 14.79 1.78
C GLU A 45 -13.62 13.32 1.77
N ARG A 46 -13.15 12.55 2.76
CA ARG A 46 -13.47 11.14 3.00
C ARG A 46 -13.62 10.88 4.50
N GLY A 47 -14.29 9.79 4.85
CA GLY A 47 -14.43 9.39 6.27
C GLY A 47 -13.07 9.07 6.90
N VAL A 48 -12.18 8.41 6.15
CA VAL A 48 -10.97 7.79 6.70
C VAL A 48 -9.76 7.99 5.79
N ALA A 49 -8.58 8.22 6.38
CA ALA A 49 -7.30 8.01 5.72
C ALA A 49 -6.70 6.67 6.17
N ILE A 50 -6.40 5.79 5.23
CA ILE A 50 -5.65 4.54 5.47
C ILE A 50 -4.16 4.88 5.35
N VAL A 51 -3.46 4.87 6.48
CA VAL A 51 -2.01 5.14 6.55
C VAL A 51 -1.27 3.80 6.64
N PHE A 52 -0.53 3.47 5.59
CA PHE A 52 0.20 2.21 5.53
C PHE A 52 1.46 2.23 6.39
N GLY A 53 1.72 1.13 7.09
CA GLY A 53 2.91 0.94 7.90
C GLY A 53 4.20 0.86 7.08
N ALA A 54 5.31 1.08 7.76
CA ALA A 54 6.68 0.93 7.28
C ALA A 54 7.59 0.63 8.46
N ALA A 55 8.88 0.36 8.20
CA ALA A 55 9.83 0.03 9.26
C ALA A 55 9.78 1.04 10.42
N VAL A 56 9.57 0.53 11.63
CA VAL A 56 9.52 1.33 12.85
C VAL A 56 10.80 2.15 13.00
N GLY A 57 10.65 3.44 13.31
CA GLY A 57 11.77 4.39 13.44
C GLY A 57 12.28 4.96 12.11
N SER A 58 11.77 4.51 10.95
CA SER A 58 12.16 5.08 9.66
C SER A 58 11.51 6.44 9.39
N SER A 59 12.19 7.28 8.61
CA SER A 59 11.60 8.52 8.08
C SER A 59 10.39 8.27 7.21
N VAL A 60 10.36 7.14 6.49
CA VAL A 60 9.23 6.70 5.66
C VAL A 60 7.95 6.54 6.48
N LEU A 61 8.03 5.85 7.64
CA LEU A 61 6.89 5.68 8.55
C LEU A 61 6.39 7.03 9.08
N ARG A 62 7.32 7.86 9.55
CA ARG A 62 7.02 9.19 10.08
C ARG A 62 6.32 10.06 9.03
N ASP A 63 6.85 10.12 7.82
CA ASP A 63 6.31 10.95 6.73
C ASP A 63 4.89 10.51 6.34
N ARG A 64 4.58 9.20 6.38
CA ARG A 64 3.21 8.69 6.17
C ARG A 64 2.26 9.18 7.26
N VAL A 65 2.64 9.02 8.52
CA VAL A 65 1.79 9.45 9.63
C VAL A 65 1.58 10.97 9.61
N GLU A 66 2.65 11.74 9.42
CA GLU A 66 2.56 13.20 9.33
C GLU A 66 1.69 13.68 8.15
N THR A 67 1.70 12.96 7.02
CA THR A 67 0.79 13.25 5.89
C THR A 67 -0.67 12.94 6.26
N GLY A 68 -0.93 11.80 6.92
CA GLY A 68 -2.26 11.48 7.46
C GLY A 68 -2.76 12.53 8.46
N VAL A 69 -1.89 12.97 9.37
CA VAL A 69 -2.18 14.05 10.34
C VAL A 69 -2.51 15.37 9.62
N ALA A 70 -1.77 15.71 8.55
CA ALA A 70 -2.03 16.91 7.77
C ALA A 70 -3.43 16.86 7.12
N LEU A 71 -3.84 15.70 6.57
CA LEU A 71 -5.18 15.49 6.04
C LEU A 71 -6.26 15.62 7.12
N TYR A 72 -6.02 15.06 8.31
CA TYR A 72 -6.93 15.19 9.45
C TYR A 72 -7.10 16.66 9.88
N ARG A 73 -5.99 17.38 10.07
CA ARG A 73 -6.00 18.81 10.44
C ARG A 73 -6.67 19.71 9.39
N ALA A 74 -6.54 19.34 8.11
CA ALA A 74 -7.20 20.04 7.01
C ALA A 74 -8.69 19.70 6.87
N GLY A 75 -9.26 18.86 7.75
CA GLY A 75 -10.66 18.42 7.69
C GLY A 75 -10.96 17.47 6.52
N LYS A 76 -9.93 16.99 5.82
CA LYS A 76 -10.11 16.07 4.67
C LYS A 76 -10.54 14.68 5.11
N VAL A 77 -10.24 14.28 6.35
CA VAL A 77 -10.67 13.02 6.96
C VAL A 77 -11.04 13.21 8.42
N ARG A 78 -11.95 12.35 8.93
CA ARG A 78 -12.36 12.34 10.33
C ARG A 78 -11.57 11.33 11.17
N HIS A 79 -11.05 10.28 10.55
CA HIS A 79 -10.31 9.21 11.24
C HIS A 79 -9.06 8.82 10.47
N LEU A 80 -8.08 8.31 11.22
CA LEU A 80 -6.87 7.68 10.70
C LEU A 80 -6.92 6.18 10.98
N LEU A 81 -6.96 5.34 9.95
CA LEU A 81 -6.76 3.89 10.06
C LEU A 81 -5.27 3.61 9.86
N LEU A 82 -4.57 3.30 10.94
CA LEU A 82 -3.14 3.00 10.95
C LEU A 82 -2.95 1.49 10.81
N THR A 83 -2.59 1.03 9.62
CA THR A 83 -2.48 -0.40 9.28
C THR A 83 -1.03 -0.83 9.14
N GLY A 84 -0.64 -1.93 9.76
CA GLY A 84 0.73 -2.41 9.73
C GLY A 84 0.96 -3.78 10.36
N ASP A 85 2.23 -4.18 10.45
CA ASP A 85 2.66 -5.47 11.00
C ASP A 85 2.97 -5.37 12.49
N ASN A 86 2.48 -6.36 13.28
CA ASN A 86 2.81 -6.51 14.69
C ASN A 86 3.15 -7.96 15.07
N ARG A 87 3.60 -8.80 14.13
CA ARG A 87 3.87 -10.22 14.36
C ARG A 87 4.93 -10.51 15.43
N ARG A 88 5.77 -9.55 15.78
CA ARG A 88 6.80 -9.71 16.81
C ARG A 88 6.49 -8.76 17.97
N ARG A 89 6.62 -9.23 19.21
CA ARG A 89 6.35 -8.42 20.42
C ARG A 89 7.17 -7.11 20.48
N SER A 90 8.38 -7.12 19.89
CA SER A 90 9.27 -5.96 19.83
C SER A 90 9.06 -5.08 18.60
N TYR A 91 8.09 -5.43 17.72
CA TYR A 91 7.87 -4.73 16.45
C TYR A 91 6.38 -4.54 16.19
N ASP A 92 5.92 -3.32 16.44
CA ASP A 92 4.51 -2.92 16.38
C ASP A 92 4.40 -1.60 15.62
N GLU A 93 4.15 -1.70 14.30
CA GLU A 93 4.01 -0.53 13.43
C GLU A 93 2.79 0.31 13.81
N PRO A 94 1.56 -0.25 13.96
CA PRO A 94 0.39 0.54 14.30
C PRO A 94 0.54 1.33 15.59
N ARG A 95 1.15 0.73 16.64
CA ARG A 95 1.38 1.42 17.91
C ARG A 95 2.41 2.54 17.76
N ALA A 96 3.49 2.32 16.98
CA ALA A 96 4.47 3.36 16.71
C ALA A 96 3.84 4.55 15.95
N MET A 97 2.99 4.25 14.95
CA MET A 97 2.26 5.25 14.18
C MET A 97 1.27 6.03 15.07
N LYS A 98 0.52 5.34 15.96
CA LYS A 98 -0.39 5.98 16.93
C LYS A 98 0.33 7.00 17.79
N ARG A 99 1.49 6.64 18.33
CA ARG A 99 2.29 7.56 19.15
C ARG A 99 2.62 8.83 18.38
N ILE A 100 3.11 8.72 17.15
CA ILE A 100 3.44 9.89 16.31
C ILE A 100 2.19 10.74 16.06
N ALA A 101 1.04 10.13 15.78
CA ALA A 101 -0.21 10.85 15.51
C ALA A 101 -0.71 11.61 16.76
N ILE A 102 -0.65 10.98 17.95
CA ILE A 102 -1.04 11.61 19.23
C ILE A 102 -0.08 12.76 19.57
N GLU A 103 1.25 12.56 19.46
CA GLU A 103 2.25 13.61 19.65
C GLU A 103 2.01 14.80 18.71
N ALA A 104 1.46 14.53 17.51
CA ALA A 104 1.06 15.56 16.57
C ALA A 104 -0.37 16.11 16.83
N GLY A 105 -1.02 15.80 17.94
CA GLY A 105 -2.29 16.40 18.39
C GLY A 105 -3.55 15.78 17.78
N VAL A 106 -3.49 14.59 17.18
CA VAL A 106 -4.68 13.84 16.76
C VAL A 106 -5.28 13.17 18.00
N PRO A 107 -6.57 13.39 18.33
CA PRO A 107 -7.20 12.76 19.49
C PRO A 107 -7.27 11.24 19.29
N GLU A 108 -7.11 10.49 20.38
CA GLU A 108 -7.12 9.02 20.35
C GLU A 108 -8.41 8.45 19.74
N SER A 109 -9.54 9.11 19.97
CA SER A 109 -10.85 8.74 19.40
C SER A 109 -10.92 8.81 17.88
N ALA A 110 -10.03 9.56 17.23
CA ALA A 110 -9.92 9.64 15.77
C ALA A 110 -8.93 8.65 15.17
N ILE A 111 -8.32 7.78 16.00
CA ILE A 111 -7.29 6.82 15.57
C ILE A 111 -7.81 5.39 15.70
N VAL A 112 -7.80 4.65 14.61
CA VAL A 112 -8.13 3.23 14.55
C VAL A 112 -6.86 2.45 14.18
N LEU A 113 -6.61 1.33 14.87
CA LEU A 113 -5.41 0.51 14.64
C LEU A 113 -5.78 -0.81 13.97
N ASP A 114 -5.08 -1.13 12.89
CA ASP A 114 -5.14 -2.42 12.24
C ASP A 114 -3.81 -3.17 12.42
N TYR A 115 -3.80 -4.14 13.31
CA TYR A 115 -2.64 -4.94 13.65
C TYR A 115 -2.40 -6.13 12.71
N ALA A 116 -3.28 -6.36 11.76
CA ALA A 116 -3.21 -7.49 10.85
C ALA A 116 -2.94 -7.09 9.39
N GLY A 117 -2.63 -5.83 9.14
CA GLY A 117 -2.24 -5.28 7.84
C GLY A 117 -0.80 -5.66 7.45
N ARG A 118 -0.49 -6.96 7.44
CA ARG A 118 0.88 -7.50 7.23
C ARG A 118 1.40 -7.26 5.82
N ARG A 119 0.53 -7.17 4.84
CA ARG A 119 0.79 -6.86 3.44
C ARG A 119 -0.25 -5.86 2.97
N THR A 120 0.05 -5.12 1.91
CA THR A 120 -0.92 -4.20 1.29
C THR A 120 -2.24 -4.90 0.94
N TYR A 121 -2.17 -6.15 0.48
CA TYR A 121 -3.35 -7.00 0.22
C TYR A 121 -4.22 -7.13 1.48
N ASP A 122 -3.62 -7.49 2.61
CA ASP A 122 -4.34 -7.69 3.88
C ASP A 122 -4.95 -6.36 4.36
N SER A 123 -4.20 -5.25 4.29
CA SER A 123 -4.70 -3.92 4.67
C SER A 123 -5.94 -3.51 3.85
N CYS A 124 -5.90 -3.67 2.53
CA CYS A 124 -7.02 -3.32 1.65
C CYS A 124 -8.24 -4.23 1.88
N ALA A 125 -8.03 -5.55 1.95
CA ALA A 125 -9.12 -6.50 2.19
C ALA A 125 -9.78 -6.26 3.55
N ARG A 126 -8.99 -5.98 4.59
CA ARG A 126 -9.48 -5.69 5.95
C ARG A 126 -10.17 -4.34 6.03
N ALA A 127 -9.72 -3.33 5.28
CA ALA A 127 -10.41 -2.05 5.17
C ALA A 127 -11.88 -2.24 4.78
N ARG A 128 -12.15 -3.14 3.82
CA ARG A 128 -13.52 -3.49 3.42
C ARG A 128 -14.21 -4.45 4.39
N ALA A 129 -13.60 -5.61 4.66
CA ALA A 129 -14.25 -6.71 5.36
C ALA A 129 -14.42 -6.48 6.87
N VAL A 130 -13.43 -5.84 7.52
CA VAL A 130 -13.39 -5.64 8.97
C VAL A 130 -13.83 -4.23 9.35
N PHE A 131 -13.28 -3.22 8.70
CA PHE A 131 -13.58 -1.82 9.01
C PHE A 131 -14.76 -1.26 8.22
N ARG A 132 -15.33 -2.03 7.26
CA ARG A 132 -16.53 -1.72 6.49
C ARG A 132 -16.46 -0.37 5.76
N LEU A 133 -15.27 -0.02 5.27
CA LEU A 133 -15.08 1.20 4.51
C LEU A 133 -15.61 1.01 3.08
N ASP A 134 -16.22 2.06 2.54
CA ASP A 134 -16.66 2.14 1.14
C ASP A 134 -15.75 3.09 0.35
N ASP A 135 -15.15 4.06 1.02
CA ASP A 135 -14.23 5.04 0.48
C ASP A 135 -13.04 5.29 1.41
N ALA A 136 -11.94 5.79 0.91
CA ALA A 136 -10.81 6.22 1.73
C ALA A 136 -9.79 7.08 0.95
N ILE A 137 -8.94 7.80 1.71
CA ILE A 137 -7.68 8.35 1.21
C ILE A 137 -6.54 7.40 1.58
N LEU A 138 -5.81 6.88 0.59
CA LEU A 138 -4.65 6.02 0.81
C LEU A 138 -3.40 6.88 0.98
N VAL A 139 -2.68 6.72 2.09
CA VAL A 139 -1.48 7.51 2.41
C VAL A 139 -0.25 6.62 2.45
N THR A 140 0.63 6.80 1.47
CA THR A 140 1.92 6.11 1.37
C THR A 140 2.82 6.84 0.36
N GLN A 141 4.07 6.35 0.12
CA GLN A 141 4.95 6.93 -0.88
C GLN A 141 4.47 6.68 -2.32
N GLY A 142 4.86 7.58 -3.23
CA GLY A 142 4.45 7.57 -4.64
C GLY A 142 4.78 6.26 -5.36
N PHE A 143 5.91 5.61 -5.06
CA PHE A 143 6.25 4.31 -5.64
C PHE A 143 5.30 3.18 -5.22
N HIS A 144 4.65 3.29 -4.06
CA HIS A 144 3.74 2.28 -3.50
C HIS A 144 2.26 2.53 -3.87
N LEU A 145 1.87 3.78 -4.10
CA LEU A 145 0.48 4.17 -4.36
C LEU A 145 -0.18 3.38 -5.50
N PRO A 146 0.46 3.13 -6.67
CA PRO A 146 -0.18 2.39 -7.74
C PRO A 146 -0.65 1.00 -7.29
N ARG A 147 0.19 0.28 -6.53
CA ARG A 147 -0.13 -1.05 -6.02
C ARG A 147 -1.20 -1.00 -4.92
N ALA A 148 -1.17 0.00 -4.06
CA ALA A 148 -2.18 0.16 -3.02
C ALA A 148 -3.55 0.46 -3.63
N LEU A 149 -3.65 1.39 -4.58
CA LEU A 149 -4.88 1.72 -5.30
C LEU A 149 -5.45 0.51 -6.04
N TYR A 150 -4.59 -0.20 -6.79
CA TYR A 150 -4.96 -1.42 -7.50
C TYR A 150 -5.55 -2.48 -6.57
N LEU A 151 -4.87 -2.77 -5.46
CA LEU A 151 -5.34 -3.80 -4.51
C LEU A 151 -6.63 -3.38 -3.80
N CYS A 152 -6.73 -2.15 -3.31
CA CYS A 152 -7.94 -1.69 -2.62
C CYS A 152 -9.16 -1.75 -3.54
N GLU A 153 -9.04 -1.31 -4.81
CA GLU A 153 -10.10 -1.38 -5.79
C GLU A 153 -10.59 -2.82 -6.02
N HIS A 154 -9.67 -3.76 -6.28
CA HIS A 154 -10.02 -5.16 -6.56
C HIS A 154 -10.48 -5.94 -5.33
N LEU A 155 -10.21 -5.44 -4.13
CA LEU A 155 -10.63 -6.03 -2.86
C LEU A 155 -11.89 -5.39 -2.27
N GLY A 156 -12.66 -4.67 -3.12
CA GLY A 156 -13.98 -4.16 -2.77
C GLY A 156 -14.00 -2.76 -2.15
N LEU A 157 -12.94 -1.98 -2.33
CA LEU A 157 -12.87 -0.58 -1.95
C LEU A 157 -12.59 0.29 -3.19
N PRO A 158 -13.58 0.49 -4.08
CA PRO A 158 -13.35 1.12 -5.38
C PRO A 158 -13.17 2.64 -5.31
N ASP A 159 -13.81 3.32 -4.37
CA ASP A 159 -13.73 4.78 -4.23
C ASP A 159 -12.57 5.21 -3.33
N VAL A 160 -11.35 5.00 -3.82
CA VAL A 160 -10.13 5.43 -3.13
C VAL A 160 -9.31 6.39 -3.99
N VAL A 161 -8.69 7.36 -3.33
CA VAL A 161 -7.68 8.24 -3.92
C VAL A 161 -6.37 8.08 -3.14
N GLY A 162 -5.24 8.29 -3.81
CA GLY A 162 -3.92 8.23 -3.20
C GLY A 162 -3.38 9.61 -2.92
N VAL A 163 -2.78 9.80 -1.76
CA VAL A 163 -2.00 10.99 -1.40
C VAL A 163 -0.58 10.56 -1.09
N THR A 164 0.39 11.16 -1.80
CA THR A 164 1.79 10.83 -1.61
C THR A 164 2.33 11.38 -0.29
N ALA A 165 3.05 10.53 0.43
CA ALA A 165 3.79 10.89 1.64
C ALA A 165 5.27 11.17 1.37
N ASP A 166 5.63 11.51 0.13
CA ASP A 166 7.01 11.85 -0.26
C ASP A 166 7.35 13.27 0.19
N ARG A 167 7.72 13.41 1.47
CA ARG A 167 8.07 14.70 2.08
C ARG A 167 9.57 15.05 1.93
N ARG A 168 10.35 14.11 1.43
CA ARG A 168 11.80 14.21 1.22
C ARG A 168 12.30 13.24 0.17
N ASP A 169 13.51 13.43 -0.31
CA ASP A 169 14.18 12.44 -1.14
C ASP A 169 14.69 11.28 -0.29
N TYR A 170 14.29 10.06 -0.66
CA TYR A 170 14.78 8.85 0.00
C TYR A 170 15.98 8.28 -0.75
N ARG A 171 17.12 8.12 -0.09
CA ARG A 171 18.35 7.57 -0.69
C ARG A 171 18.16 6.17 -1.31
N THR A 172 17.17 5.42 -0.85
CA THR A 172 16.83 4.06 -1.31
C THR A 172 15.74 4.04 -2.38
N ALA A 173 15.26 5.20 -2.87
CA ALA A 173 14.11 5.27 -3.77
C ALA A 173 14.25 4.38 -5.02
N ARG A 174 15.46 4.35 -5.65
CA ARG A 174 15.70 3.54 -6.86
C ARG A 174 15.51 2.04 -6.61
N TRP A 175 16.00 1.53 -5.48
CA TRP A 175 15.81 0.14 -5.08
C TRP A 175 14.33 -0.18 -4.77
N LEU A 176 13.63 0.76 -4.16
CA LEU A 176 12.19 0.62 -3.86
C LEU A 176 11.36 0.48 -5.15
N TRP A 177 11.69 1.20 -6.22
CA TRP A 177 11.04 1.05 -7.52
C TRP A 177 11.24 -0.35 -8.13
N VAL A 178 12.48 -0.88 -8.07
CA VAL A 178 12.77 -2.25 -8.53
C VAL A 178 11.97 -3.27 -7.72
N ARG A 179 11.94 -3.13 -6.40
CA ARG A 179 11.13 -3.98 -5.52
C ARG A 179 9.64 -3.93 -5.88
N GLU A 180 9.12 -2.75 -6.23
CA GLU A 180 7.71 -2.58 -6.57
C GLU A 180 7.33 -3.27 -7.90
N LEU A 181 8.25 -3.47 -8.83
CA LEU A 181 8.01 -4.29 -10.02
C LEU A 181 7.61 -5.72 -9.64
N PHE A 182 8.38 -6.37 -8.77
CA PHE A 182 8.06 -7.72 -8.28
C PHE A 182 6.83 -7.73 -7.38
N ALA A 183 6.66 -6.71 -6.53
CA ALA A 183 5.51 -6.59 -5.65
C ALA A 183 4.21 -6.37 -6.45
N SER A 184 4.24 -5.64 -7.56
CA SER A 184 3.10 -5.43 -8.47
C SER A 184 2.73 -6.71 -9.20
N THR A 185 3.72 -7.48 -9.68
CA THR A 185 3.47 -8.80 -10.28
C THR A 185 2.80 -9.74 -9.28
N ARG A 186 3.29 -9.76 -8.04
CA ARG A 186 2.68 -10.54 -6.97
C ARG A 186 1.26 -10.08 -6.68
N ALA A 187 1.01 -8.78 -6.58
CA ALA A 187 -0.32 -8.21 -6.34
C ALA A 187 -1.31 -8.60 -7.44
N PHE A 188 -0.88 -8.56 -8.71
CA PHE A 188 -1.66 -9.02 -9.85
C PHE A 188 -2.04 -10.50 -9.72
N LEU A 189 -1.07 -11.37 -9.40
CA LEU A 189 -1.31 -12.80 -9.18
C LEU A 189 -2.20 -13.07 -7.95
N ASP A 190 -2.02 -12.31 -6.86
CA ASP A 190 -2.83 -12.47 -5.65
C ASP A 190 -4.31 -12.14 -5.91
N VAL A 191 -4.61 -11.17 -6.78
CA VAL A 191 -5.98 -10.80 -7.17
C VAL A 191 -6.59 -11.81 -8.15
N HIS A 192 -5.87 -12.19 -9.21
CA HIS A 192 -6.46 -12.94 -10.32
C HIS A 192 -6.31 -14.46 -10.22
N VAL A 193 -5.36 -14.95 -9.41
CA VAL A 193 -5.01 -16.39 -9.38
C VAL A 193 -5.09 -16.97 -7.98
N ARG A 194 -4.55 -16.28 -6.97
CA ARG A 194 -4.30 -16.89 -5.65
C ARG A 194 -5.39 -16.64 -4.63
N SER A 195 -6.03 -15.46 -4.66
CA SER A 195 -7.03 -15.02 -3.67
C SER A 195 -6.64 -15.37 -2.22
N PRO A 196 -5.50 -14.86 -1.69
CA PRO A 196 -5.00 -15.27 -0.40
C PRO A 196 -6.01 -15.03 0.72
N ARG A 197 -6.06 -15.92 1.71
CA ARG A 197 -6.88 -15.71 2.90
C ARG A 197 -6.38 -14.51 3.68
N VAL A 198 -7.32 -13.69 4.15
CA VAL A 198 -7.06 -12.49 4.97
C VAL A 198 -7.08 -12.90 6.44
N VAL A 199 -6.11 -12.42 7.21
CA VAL A 199 -6.01 -12.72 8.64
C VAL A 199 -7.10 -11.97 9.40
N GLY A 200 -7.89 -12.68 10.20
CA GLY A 200 -8.92 -12.11 11.08
C GLY A 200 -10.15 -11.56 10.33
N GLY A 201 -10.46 -12.16 9.17
CA GLY A 201 -11.73 -12.00 8.47
C GLY A 201 -12.70 -13.08 8.88
#